data_73b64c9c80599e0fb6a6f21a1402e2e8
#
_entry.id   73b64c9c80599e0fb6a6f21a1402e2e8
#
_cell.length_a   1.000
_cell.length_b   1.000
_cell.length_c   1.000
_cell.angle_alpha   90.00
_cell.angle_beta   90.00
_cell.angle_gamma   90.00
#
_symmetry.space_group_name_H-M   'P 1'
#
loop_
_entity.id
_entity.type
_entity.pdbx_description
1 polymer ?
#
loop_
_entity_poly.entity_id
_entity_poly.type
_entity_poly.pdbx_seq_one_letter_code
_entity_poly.pdbx_strand_id
1 'polypeptide(L)'
;MRGSFVYAYQLLTSYFAEVRLVDPDLVFDIQTITCSFKRFIRCFWYFGPPKKTYKLLRPIVVIDGTFLKGRYQGTLLTAIAIDPSNHIFLLAFSVTNSKSIESWTYFLEMFGSNFHDFDTRFVVISDRNPGIMNVVPKMFPFAIHTFCALYILNNIKTTLESTRITFRMATEALTIIDFNKHMNVIKNTDLVGF
;
A
#
# COMPACT_ATOMS: atom_id res chain seq x y z
N MET A 1 -2.21 20.40 28.08
CA MET A 1 -1.08 20.95 27.29
C MET A 1 -1.24 20.46 25.84
N ARG A 2 -1.40 21.35 24.88
CA ARG A 2 -1.31 20.95 23.46
C ARG A 2 0.17 20.87 23.13
N GLY A 3 0.73 19.66 23.07
CA GLY A 3 2.11 19.43 22.62
C GLY A 3 2.34 20.02 21.23
N SER A 4 3.50 20.63 20.97
CA SER A 4 3.83 21.06 19.62
C SER A 4 4.05 19.84 18.73
N PHE A 5 3.64 19.88 17.47
CA PHE A 5 3.87 18.80 16.50
C PHE A 5 5.37 18.46 16.37
N VAL A 6 6.26 19.45 16.49
CA VAL A 6 7.72 19.25 16.51
C VAL A 6 8.13 18.32 17.65
N TYR A 7 7.57 18.54 18.84
CA TYR A 7 7.84 17.70 20.00
C TYR A 7 7.34 16.26 19.81
N ALA A 8 6.18 16.07 19.16
CA ALA A 8 5.67 14.73 18.85
C ALA A 8 6.63 13.90 17.99
N TYR A 9 7.25 14.50 16.95
CA TYR A 9 8.26 13.81 16.14
C TYR A 9 9.53 13.48 16.92
N GLN A 10 9.93 14.31 17.87
CA GLN A 10 11.08 14.04 18.75
C GLN A 10 10.83 12.87 19.70
N LEU A 11 9.59 12.64 20.08
CA LEU A 11 9.18 11.54 20.96
C LEU A 11 9.00 10.20 20.26
N LEU A 12 9.01 10.15 18.92
CA LEU A 12 8.76 8.90 18.17
C LEU A 12 9.70 7.77 18.60
N THR A 13 10.98 8.05 18.77
CA THR A 13 11.97 7.04 19.19
C THR A 13 11.62 6.45 20.57
N SER A 14 11.28 7.31 21.53
CA SER A 14 10.87 6.86 22.87
C SER A 14 9.55 6.12 22.82
N TYR A 15 8.59 6.59 22.05
CA TYR A 15 7.30 5.92 21.86
C TYR A 15 7.49 4.49 21.33
N PHE A 16 8.35 4.29 20.32
CA PHE A 16 8.59 2.94 19.80
C PHE A 16 9.39 2.06 20.74
N ALA A 17 10.26 2.62 21.53
CA ALA A 17 10.91 1.86 22.60
C ALA A 17 9.89 1.31 23.59
N GLU A 18 8.89 2.10 23.98
CA GLU A 18 7.77 1.65 24.83
C GLU A 18 6.88 0.60 24.14
N VAL A 19 6.51 0.83 22.85
CA VAL A 19 5.70 -0.14 22.10
C VAL A 19 6.43 -1.49 21.99
N ARG A 20 7.75 -1.51 21.83
CA ARG A 20 8.56 -2.73 21.76
C ARG A 20 8.52 -3.55 23.06
N LEU A 21 8.22 -2.95 24.20
CA LEU A 21 8.02 -3.70 25.46
C LEU A 21 6.75 -4.58 25.40
N VAL A 22 5.74 -4.14 24.65
CA VAL A 22 4.47 -4.86 24.48
C VAL A 22 4.49 -5.77 23.24
N ASP A 23 5.17 -5.33 22.19
CA ASP A 23 5.37 -6.07 20.93
C ASP A 23 6.87 -6.25 20.65
N PRO A 24 7.52 -7.29 21.21
CA PRO A 24 8.95 -7.53 21.04
C PRO A 24 9.37 -7.80 19.57
N ASP A 25 8.43 -8.26 18.73
CA ASP A 25 8.67 -8.52 17.32
C ASP A 25 8.43 -7.30 16.42
N LEU A 26 8.06 -6.16 17.01
CA LEU A 26 7.92 -4.90 16.30
C LEU A 26 9.25 -4.53 15.63
N VAL A 27 9.18 -4.30 14.32
CA VAL A 27 10.29 -3.70 13.56
C VAL A 27 9.96 -2.24 13.28
N PHE A 28 10.88 -1.35 13.61
CA PHE A 28 10.74 0.06 13.25
C PHE A 28 12.08 0.66 12.82
N ASP A 29 12.01 1.63 11.93
CA ASP A 29 13.13 2.47 11.52
C ASP A 29 12.68 3.93 11.54
N ILE A 30 13.55 4.84 11.99
CA ILE A 30 13.30 6.28 11.99
C ILE A 30 14.53 6.96 11.43
N GLN A 31 14.36 7.63 10.29
CA GLN A 31 15.43 8.37 9.64
C GLN A 31 15.28 9.87 9.91
N THR A 32 16.38 10.44 10.35
CA THR A 32 16.49 11.87 10.64
C THR A 32 17.76 12.44 10.01
N ILE A 33 17.71 13.70 9.57
CA ILE A 33 18.93 14.45 9.22
C ILE A 33 19.33 15.28 10.44
N THR A 34 20.61 15.23 10.78
CA THR A 34 21.22 16.09 11.79
C THR A 34 21.85 17.28 11.07
N CYS A 35 21.09 18.39 10.99
CA CYS A 35 21.65 19.71 10.72
C CYS A 35 21.79 20.44 12.05
N SER A 36 21.43 21.70 12.17
CA SER A 36 21.35 22.41 13.46
C SER A 36 20.34 21.81 14.43
N PHE A 37 19.34 21.07 13.92
CA PHE A 37 18.34 20.31 14.67
C PHE A 37 18.06 18.98 13.97
N LYS A 38 17.74 17.92 14.76
CA LYS A 38 17.25 16.65 14.19
C LYS A 38 15.93 16.89 13.44
N ARG A 39 15.97 16.76 12.11
CA ARG A 39 14.79 16.86 11.26
C ARG A 39 14.34 15.48 10.84
N PHE A 40 13.09 15.15 11.14
CA PHE A 40 12.45 13.92 10.66
C PHE A 40 12.41 13.88 9.13
N ILE A 41 12.72 12.71 8.56
CA ILE A 41 12.63 12.44 7.13
C ILE A 41 11.53 11.45 6.86
N ARG A 42 11.65 10.24 7.43
CA ARG A 42 10.74 9.12 7.23
C ARG A 42 10.85 8.13 8.39
N CYS A 43 9.82 7.32 8.54
CA CYS A 43 9.80 6.23 9.49
C CYS A 43 9.03 5.05 8.93
N PHE A 44 9.33 3.86 9.43
CA PHE A 44 8.71 2.60 9.05
C PHE A 44 8.31 1.81 10.27
N TRP A 45 7.21 1.07 10.15
CA TRP A 45 6.73 0.12 11.15
C TRP A 45 6.25 -1.18 10.54
N TYR A 46 6.57 -2.28 11.19
CA TYR A 46 6.02 -3.58 10.92
C TYR A 46 5.64 -4.26 12.23
N PHE A 47 4.37 -4.57 12.41
CA PHE A 47 3.86 -5.14 13.64
C PHE A 47 4.21 -6.63 13.77
N GLY A 48 4.52 -7.08 15.00
CA GLY A 48 4.86 -8.47 15.30
C GLY A 48 3.69 -9.45 15.11
N PRO A 49 2.47 -9.17 15.65
CA PRO A 49 1.33 -10.08 15.49
C PRO A 49 0.99 -10.41 14.04
N PRO A 50 0.83 -9.44 13.11
CA PRO A 50 0.65 -9.73 11.69
C PRO A 50 1.75 -10.58 11.07
N LYS A 51 3.00 -10.37 11.48
CA LYS A 51 4.14 -11.16 11.00
C LYS A 51 3.98 -12.66 11.32
N LYS A 52 3.47 -12.99 12.50
CA LYS A 52 3.25 -14.38 12.93
C LYS A 52 2.00 -15.01 12.31
N THR A 53 0.95 -14.22 12.10
CA THR A 53 -0.35 -14.72 11.67
C THR A 53 -0.57 -14.65 10.17
N TYR A 54 0.36 -14.07 9.41
CA TYR A 54 0.17 -13.87 7.96
C TYR A 54 -0.15 -15.18 7.21
N LYS A 55 0.40 -16.32 7.62
CA LYS A 55 0.10 -17.64 7.01
C LYS A 55 -1.38 -18.03 7.11
N LEU A 56 -2.13 -17.40 8.00
CA LEU A 56 -3.57 -17.62 8.17
C LEU A 56 -4.40 -16.62 7.33
N LEU A 57 -3.75 -15.63 6.73
CA LEU A 57 -4.40 -14.62 5.91
C LEU A 57 -4.46 -15.09 4.45
N ARG A 58 -5.27 -14.41 3.64
CA ARG A 58 -5.26 -14.67 2.19
C ARG A 58 -3.89 -14.30 1.62
N PRO A 59 -3.40 -14.99 0.60
CA PRO A 59 -2.12 -14.67 -0.05
C PRO A 59 -2.24 -13.40 -0.91
N ILE A 60 -2.74 -12.32 -0.32
CA ILE A 60 -2.98 -11.03 -0.95
C ILE A 60 -2.42 -9.94 -0.05
N VAL A 61 -1.60 -9.08 -0.61
CA VAL A 61 -1.11 -7.86 0.03
C VAL A 61 -1.58 -6.67 -0.80
N VAL A 62 -2.30 -5.76 -0.18
CA VAL A 62 -2.69 -4.48 -0.81
C VAL A 62 -1.73 -3.40 -0.35
N ILE A 63 -1.14 -2.71 -1.32
CA ILE A 63 -0.17 -1.63 -1.10
C ILE A 63 -0.78 -0.33 -1.59
N ASP A 64 -0.85 0.66 -0.72
CA ASP A 64 -1.40 1.99 -1.05
C ASP A 64 -0.63 3.11 -0.35
N GLY A 65 -0.78 4.30 -0.87
CA GLY A 65 -0.23 5.51 -0.28
C GLY A 65 -1.25 6.63 -0.25
N THR A 66 -1.45 7.21 0.92
CA THR A 66 -2.40 8.31 1.14
C THR A 66 -1.68 9.58 1.56
N PHE A 67 -2.06 10.73 0.97
CA PHE A 67 -1.53 12.02 1.39
C PHE A 67 -2.08 12.41 2.77
N LEU A 68 -1.17 12.72 3.68
CA LEU A 68 -1.51 13.23 5.00
C LEU A 68 -1.92 14.70 4.90
N LYS A 69 -3.04 15.02 5.52
CA LYS A 69 -3.51 16.39 5.66
C LYS A 69 -2.96 16.99 6.95
N GLY A 70 -2.63 18.27 6.92
CA GLY A 70 -2.16 18.98 8.10
C GLY A 70 -0.92 19.86 7.83
N ARG A 71 -0.32 20.39 8.89
CA ARG A 71 0.75 21.38 8.81
C ARG A 71 2.02 20.86 8.12
N TYR A 72 2.36 19.59 8.34
CA TYR A 72 3.62 19.00 7.83
C TYR A 72 3.45 18.22 6.55
N GLN A 73 2.20 17.96 6.15
CA GLN A 73 1.91 17.15 4.97
C GLN A 73 2.70 15.82 4.97
N GLY A 74 2.89 15.21 3.83
CA GLY A 74 3.60 13.94 3.71
C GLY A 74 2.70 12.85 3.17
N THR A 75 3.20 11.63 3.19
CA THR A 75 2.48 10.47 2.67
C THR A 75 2.56 9.33 3.67
N LEU A 76 1.44 8.71 3.94
CA LEU A 76 1.34 7.44 4.64
C LEU A 76 1.34 6.32 3.60
N LEU A 77 2.36 5.49 3.58
CA LEU A 77 2.44 4.26 2.78
C LEU A 77 2.02 3.10 3.65
N THR A 78 1.21 2.19 3.12
CA THR A 78 0.66 1.06 3.87
C THR A 78 0.77 -0.24 3.10
N ALA A 79 0.98 -1.33 3.82
CA ALA A 79 0.76 -2.69 3.35
C ALA A 79 -0.26 -3.34 4.27
N ILE A 80 -1.33 -3.85 3.68
CA ILE A 80 -2.41 -4.54 4.39
C ILE A 80 -2.63 -5.93 3.82
N ALA A 81 -3.11 -6.85 4.64
CA ALA A 81 -3.58 -8.16 4.24
C ALA A 81 -5.07 -8.31 4.57
N ILE A 82 -5.67 -9.38 4.05
CA ILE A 82 -7.10 -9.66 4.23
C ILE A 82 -7.24 -11.07 4.79
N ASP A 83 -8.04 -11.24 5.83
CA ASP A 83 -8.33 -12.56 6.40
C ASP A 83 -9.41 -13.32 5.56
N PRO A 84 -9.64 -14.60 5.83
CA PRO A 84 -10.70 -15.36 5.16
C PRO A 84 -12.11 -14.75 5.33
N SER A 85 -12.35 -13.97 6.39
CA SER A 85 -13.61 -13.30 6.70
C SER A 85 -13.72 -11.89 6.12
N ASN A 86 -12.75 -11.47 5.27
CA ASN A 86 -12.63 -10.14 4.65
C ASN A 86 -12.31 -8.99 5.63
N HIS A 87 -11.77 -9.26 6.81
CA HIS A 87 -11.24 -8.21 7.67
C HIS A 87 -9.86 -7.76 7.19
N ILE A 88 -9.61 -6.47 7.36
CA ILE A 88 -8.36 -5.84 6.98
C ILE A 88 -7.37 -5.90 8.14
N PHE A 89 -6.16 -6.40 7.86
CA PHE A 89 -5.05 -6.41 8.79
C PHE A 89 -3.93 -5.49 8.29
N LEU A 90 -3.59 -4.49 9.07
CA LEU A 90 -2.43 -3.65 8.80
C LEU A 90 -1.16 -4.45 9.10
N LEU A 91 -0.34 -4.68 8.08
CA LEU A 91 0.95 -5.36 8.21
C LEU A 91 2.04 -4.36 8.56
N ALA A 92 2.20 -3.36 7.73
CA ALA A 92 3.24 -2.34 7.87
C ALA A 92 2.76 -0.98 7.39
N PHE A 93 3.38 0.06 7.89
CA PHE A 93 3.22 1.41 7.35
C PHE A 93 4.48 2.25 7.46
N SER A 94 4.53 3.29 6.67
CA SER A 94 5.62 4.26 6.67
C SER A 94 5.08 5.67 6.49
N VAL A 95 5.66 6.63 7.17
CA VAL A 95 5.43 8.06 6.90
C VAL A 95 6.64 8.59 6.16
N THR A 96 6.41 9.15 4.99
CA THR A 96 7.43 9.71 4.09
C THR A 96 7.01 11.10 3.62
N ASN A 97 7.90 11.81 2.94
CA ASN A 97 7.59 13.13 2.38
C ASN A 97 6.75 13.08 1.10
N SER A 98 6.81 11.99 0.32
CA SER A 98 6.13 11.89 -0.98
C SER A 98 5.95 10.44 -1.43
N LYS A 99 5.15 10.23 -2.51
CA LYS A 99 5.01 8.93 -3.21
C LYS A 99 6.10 8.73 -4.28
N SER A 100 7.35 9.12 -4.01
CA SER A 100 8.45 8.96 -4.95
C SER A 100 8.92 7.49 -5.06
N ILE A 101 9.68 7.19 -6.11
CA ILE A 101 10.34 5.89 -6.26
C ILE A 101 11.20 5.58 -5.03
N GLU A 102 11.95 6.57 -4.53
CA GLU A 102 12.79 6.43 -3.34
C GLU A 102 11.98 6.06 -2.09
N SER A 103 10.83 6.72 -1.87
CA SER A 103 9.95 6.42 -0.73
C SER A 103 9.38 5.01 -0.82
N TRP A 104 8.96 4.58 -2.01
CA TRP A 104 8.46 3.22 -2.24
C TRP A 104 9.58 2.18 -2.12
N THR A 105 10.78 2.46 -2.61
CA THR A 105 11.94 1.58 -2.45
C THR A 105 12.22 1.34 -0.97
N TYR A 106 12.37 2.42 -0.20
CA TYR A 106 12.58 2.33 1.24
C TYR A 106 11.50 1.49 1.95
N PHE A 107 10.22 1.79 1.66
CA PHE A 107 9.10 1.10 2.29
C PHE A 107 9.10 -0.40 1.95
N LEU A 108 9.26 -0.75 0.67
CA LEU A 108 9.19 -2.13 0.20
C LEU A 108 10.44 -2.94 0.54
N GLU A 109 11.62 -2.32 0.63
CA GLU A 109 12.82 -2.96 1.16
C GLU A 109 12.65 -3.33 2.63
N MET A 110 12.20 -2.38 3.45
CA MET A 110 11.94 -2.62 4.87
C MET A 110 10.83 -3.66 5.08
N PHE A 111 9.76 -3.58 4.29
CA PHE A 111 8.67 -4.55 4.34
C PHE A 111 9.15 -5.93 3.89
N GLY A 112 9.77 -6.06 2.73
CA GLY A 112 10.26 -7.31 2.16
C GLY A 112 11.28 -8.01 3.05
N SER A 113 12.23 -7.26 3.64
CA SER A 113 13.22 -7.81 4.56
C SER A 113 12.61 -8.45 5.82
N ASN A 114 11.41 -8.06 6.19
CA ASN A 114 10.71 -8.59 7.37
C ASN A 114 9.57 -9.55 7.02
N PHE A 115 9.29 -9.70 5.74
CA PHE A 115 8.19 -10.50 5.20
C PHE A 115 8.74 -11.83 4.62
N HIS A 116 9.51 -12.58 5.44
CA HIS A 116 10.42 -13.64 5.02
C HIS A 116 9.80 -15.01 4.67
N ASP A 117 8.51 -15.22 4.85
CA ASP A 117 7.93 -16.57 4.75
C ASP A 117 7.24 -16.88 3.40
N PHE A 118 7.59 -16.15 2.35
CA PHE A 118 6.88 -16.28 1.06
C PHE A 118 7.72 -16.99 -0.01
N ASP A 119 7.89 -18.30 0.14
CA ASP A 119 8.12 -19.21 -0.98
C ASP A 119 6.85 -19.43 -1.82
N THR A 120 5.70 -18.93 -1.35
CA THR A 120 4.43 -19.08 -2.05
C THR A 120 4.13 -17.85 -2.89
N ARG A 121 3.58 -18.10 -4.09
CA ARG A 121 3.07 -17.02 -4.94
C ARG A 121 1.95 -16.28 -4.22
N PHE A 122 2.10 -14.99 -4.03
CA PHE A 122 1.06 -14.11 -3.51
C PHE A 122 0.73 -13.01 -4.50
N VAL A 123 -0.40 -12.36 -4.29
CA VAL A 123 -0.87 -11.27 -5.14
C VAL A 123 -0.59 -9.93 -4.45
N VAL A 124 0.03 -9.01 -5.16
CA VAL A 124 0.14 -7.61 -4.77
C VAL A 124 -0.90 -6.81 -5.53
N ILE A 125 -1.75 -6.11 -4.82
CA ILE A 125 -2.74 -5.19 -5.39
C ILE A 125 -2.31 -3.76 -5.06
N SER A 126 -2.21 -2.89 -6.07
CA SER A 126 -1.88 -1.47 -5.85
C SER A 126 -2.62 -0.53 -6.81
N ASP A 127 -2.44 0.78 -6.64
CA ASP A 127 -2.71 1.74 -7.70
C ASP A 127 -1.63 1.66 -8.80
N ARG A 128 -1.79 2.42 -9.87
CA ARG A 128 -0.82 2.50 -10.98
C ARG A 128 0.23 3.59 -10.75
N ASN A 129 0.61 3.83 -9.50
CA ASN A 129 1.68 4.77 -9.19
C ASN A 129 3.01 4.29 -9.80
N PRO A 130 3.73 5.13 -10.58
CA PRO A 130 4.98 4.73 -11.22
C PRO A 130 6.04 4.22 -10.24
N GLY A 131 6.07 4.75 -9.02
CA GLY A 131 6.98 4.29 -7.97
C GLY A 131 6.72 2.83 -7.58
N ILE A 132 5.45 2.47 -7.32
CA ILE A 132 5.07 1.10 -7.00
C ILE A 132 5.35 0.17 -8.19
N MET A 133 4.94 0.57 -9.40
CA MET A 133 5.13 -0.22 -10.61
C MET A 133 6.60 -0.56 -10.88
N ASN A 134 7.52 0.34 -10.54
CA ASN A 134 8.95 0.12 -10.71
C ASN A 134 9.57 -0.75 -9.61
N VAL A 135 9.07 -0.67 -8.39
CA VAL A 135 9.73 -1.26 -7.22
C VAL A 135 9.19 -2.65 -6.91
N VAL A 136 7.87 -2.87 -6.98
CA VAL A 136 7.24 -4.17 -6.64
C VAL A 136 7.85 -5.35 -7.40
N PRO A 137 8.04 -5.31 -8.74
CA PRO A 137 8.63 -6.44 -9.46
C PRO A 137 10.07 -6.76 -9.06
N LYS A 138 10.81 -5.76 -8.57
CA LYS A 138 12.20 -5.95 -8.11
C LYS A 138 12.26 -6.57 -6.72
N MET A 139 11.36 -6.15 -5.84
CA MET A 139 11.33 -6.60 -4.45
C MET A 139 10.62 -7.95 -4.29
N PHE A 140 9.61 -8.21 -5.11
CA PHE A 140 8.78 -9.41 -5.07
C PHE A 140 8.68 -10.05 -6.47
N PRO A 141 9.76 -10.62 -7.01
CA PRO A 141 9.80 -11.13 -8.38
C PRO A 141 8.86 -12.30 -8.64
N PHE A 142 8.42 -13.01 -7.60
CA PHE A 142 7.49 -14.12 -7.70
C PHE A 142 6.04 -13.74 -7.39
N ALA A 143 5.77 -12.50 -6.99
CA ALA A 143 4.42 -12.03 -6.75
C ALA A 143 3.69 -11.71 -8.06
N ILE A 144 2.39 -11.96 -8.07
CA ILE A 144 1.51 -11.49 -9.16
C ILE A 144 1.11 -10.05 -8.83
N HIS A 145 1.69 -9.08 -9.54
CA HIS A 145 1.32 -7.68 -9.36
C HIS A 145 0.11 -7.35 -10.22
N THR A 146 -0.94 -6.84 -9.60
CA THR A 146 -2.19 -6.42 -10.25
C THR A 146 -2.67 -5.08 -9.70
N PHE A 147 -3.71 -4.50 -10.33
CA PHE A 147 -4.18 -3.16 -10.00
C PHE A 147 -5.56 -3.18 -9.38
N CYS A 148 -5.77 -2.26 -8.43
CA CYS A 148 -7.05 -2.09 -7.76
C CYS A 148 -8.12 -1.64 -8.77
N ALA A 149 -9.16 -2.45 -8.95
CA ALA A 149 -10.26 -2.16 -9.86
C ALA A 149 -10.99 -0.85 -9.53
N LEU A 150 -11.09 -0.50 -8.24
CA LEU A 150 -11.68 0.77 -7.81
C LEU A 150 -10.89 1.98 -8.32
N TYR A 151 -9.55 1.93 -8.27
CA TYR A 151 -8.72 2.99 -8.84
C TYR A 151 -8.86 3.08 -10.36
N ILE A 152 -8.95 1.94 -11.05
CA ILE A 152 -9.21 1.94 -12.50
C ILE A 152 -10.57 2.59 -12.77
N LEU A 153 -11.62 2.17 -12.08
CA LEU A 153 -12.96 2.73 -12.22
C LEU A 153 -13.00 4.24 -12.00
N ASN A 154 -12.30 4.73 -10.96
CA ASN A 154 -12.25 6.15 -10.63
C ASN A 154 -11.48 6.99 -11.68
N ASN A 155 -10.59 6.36 -12.45
CA ASN A 155 -9.86 7.01 -13.52
C ASN A 155 -10.62 7.04 -14.85
N ILE A 156 -11.69 6.27 -15.01
CA ILE A 156 -12.59 6.37 -16.17
C ILE A 156 -13.36 7.69 -16.06
N LYS A 157 -13.28 8.52 -17.10
CA LYS A 157 -13.96 9.83 -17.13
C LYS A 157 -15.44 9.68 -16.81
N THR A 158 -15.99 10.61 -16.04
CA THR A 158 -17.43 10.60 -15.66
C THR A 158 -18.37 10.74 -16.86
N THR A 159 -17.90 11.33 -17.95
CA THR A 159 -18.62 11.43 -19.23
C THR A 159 -18.82 10.08 -19.93
N LEU A 160 -18.06 9.04 -19.52
CA LEU A 160 -18.14 7.68 -20.05
C LEU A 160 -18.90 6.76 -19.08
N GLU A 161 -20.12 7.14 -18.71
CA GLU A 161 -20.90 6.42 -17.69
C GLU A 161 -21.19 4.97 -18.11
N SER A 162 -21.51 4.72 -19.37
CA SER A 162 -21.72 3.36 -19.90
C SER A 162 -20.49 2.48 -19.73
N THR A 163 -19.28 3.02 -20.02
CA THR A 163 -18.00 2.33 -19.82
C THR A 163 -17.74 2.03 -18.34
N ARG A 164 -18.07 2.97 -17.45
CA ARG A 164 -17.95 2.79 -16.00
C ARG A 164 -18.86 1.66 -15.48
N ILE A 165 -20.12 1.64 -15.92
CA ILE A 165 -21.07 0.59 -15.56
C ILE A 165 -20.61 -0.76 -16.08
N THR A 166 -20.20 -0.83 -17.36
CA THR A 166 -19.71 -2.07 -17.97
C THR A 166 -18.45 -2.58 -17.30
N PHE A 167 -17.54 -1.68 -16.92
CA PHE A 167 -16.33 -2.05 -16.16
C PHE A 167 -16.68 -2.61 -14.78
N ARG A 168 -17.63 -2.01 -14.06
CA ARG A 168 -18.12 -2.56 -12.79
C ARG A 168 -18.68 -3.97 -12.98
N MET A 169 -19.54 -4.18 -13.98
CA MET A 169 -20.08 -5.51 -14.30
C MET A 169 -18.95 -6.52 -14.59
N ALA A 170 -17.90 -6.10 -15.29
CA ALA A 170 -16.74 -6.95 -15.51
C ALA A 170 -16.02 -7.32 -14.19
N THR A 171 -15.85 -6.36 -13.26
CA THR A 171 -15.18 -6.65 -11.98
C THR A 171 -16.02 -7.52 -11.04
N GLU A 172 -17.32 -7.58 -11.22
CA GLU A 172 -18.26 -8.40 -10.45
C GLU A 172 -18.57 -9.75 -11.13
N ALA A 173 -18.03 -9.99 -12.32
CA ALA A 173 -18.28 -11.22 -13.08
C ALA A 173 -17.74 -12.45 -12.35
N LEU A 174 -18.58 -13.48 -12.20
CA LEU A 174 -18.22 -14.74 -11.54
C LEU A 174 -17.53 -15.73 -12.49
N THR A 175 -17.66 -15.51 -13.80
CA THR A 175 -17.05 -16.38 -14.83
C THR A 175 -16.13 -15.57 -15.75
N ILE A 176 -15.11 -16.26 -16.30
CA ILE A 176 -14.23 -15.64 -17.31
C ILE A 176 -14.99 -15.27 -18.59
N ILE A 177 -16.06 -15.97 -18.90
CA ILE A 177 -16.91 -15.73 -20.07
C ILE A 177 -17.62 -14.38 -19.90
N ASP A 178 -18.26 -14.16 -18.76
CA ASP A 178 -18.96 -12.91 -18.46
C ASP A 178 -17.98 -11.74 -18.36
N PHE A 179 -16.82 -11.95 -17.71
CA PHE A 179 -15.75 -10.97 -17.70
C PHE A 179 -15.34 -10.55 -19.11
N ASN A 180 -15.04 -11.51 -19.97
CA ASN A 180 -14.63 -11.24 -21.36
C ASN A 180 -15.73 -10.57 -22.17
N LYS A 181 -17.00 -10.93 -21.96
CA LYS A 181 -18.16 -10.29 -22.60
C LYS A 181 -18.18 -8.79 -22.31
N HIS A 182 -18.07 -8.40 -21.03
CA HIS A 182 -18.09 -7.00 -20.62
C HIS A 182 -16.83 -6.26 -21.08
N MET A 183 -15.65 -6.88 -21.00
CA MET A 183 -14.40 -6.27 -21.48
C MET A 183 -14.41 -6.04 -23.00
N ASN A 184 -15.04 -6.92 -23.79
CA ASN A 184 -15.16 -6.73 -25.23
C ASN A 184 -16.08 -5.54 -25.57
N VAL A 185 -17.15 -5.32 -24.79
CA VAL A 185 -17.99 -4.12 -24.95
C VAL A 185 -17.16 -2.86 -24.72
N ILE A 186 -16.35 -2.81 -23.68
CA ILE A 186 -15.47 -1.65 -23.39
C ILE A 186 -14.52 -1.40 -24.54
N LYS A 187 -13.80 -2.45 -25.00
CA LYS A 187 -12.85 -2.34 -26.12
C LYS A 187 -13.51 -1.78 -27.38
N ASN A 188 -14.71 -2.23 -27.70
CA ASN A 188 -15.42 -1.77 -28.89
C ASN A 188 -15.94 -0.32 -28.75
N THR A 189 -16.25 0.12 -27.53
CA THR A 189 -16.68 1.50 -27.28
C THR A 189 -15.53 2.49 -27.39
N ASP A 190 -14.34 2.12 -26.90
CA ASP A 190 -13.14 2.98 -26.97
C ASP A 190 -12.59 3.12 -28.41
N LEU A 191 -12.85 2.15 -29.30
CA LEU A 191 -12.45 2.21 -30.70
C LEU A 191 -13.33 3.17 -31.55
N VAL A 192 -14.48 3.56 -31.05
CA VAL A 192 -15.42 4.48 -31.75
C VAL A 192 -15.25 5.94 -31.26
N GLY A 193 -14.46 6.17 -30.22
CA GLY A 193 -14.30 7.46 -29.55
C GLY A 193 -12.95 8.18 -29.77
N PHE A 194 -12.12 7.76 -30.77
CA PHE A 194 -10.90 8.43 -31.21
C PHE A 194 -10.96 8.80 -32.67
#